data_4c3221463964c12ac3c213a2768264a2
#
_entry.id   4c3221463964c12ac3c213a2768264a2
#
_cell.length_a   1.000
_cell.length_b   1.000
_cell.length_c   1.000
_cell.angle_alpha   90.00
_cell.angle_beta   90.00
_cell.angle_gamma   90.00
#
_symmetry.space_group_name_H-M   'P 1'
#
loop_
_entity.id
_entity.type
_entity.pdbx_description
1 polymer ?
#
loop_
_entity_poly.entity_id
_entity_poly.type
_entity_poly.pdbx_seq_one_letter_code
_entity_poly.pdbx_strand_id
1 'polypeptide(L)'
;TQPPLPPLTWSPTLAAYAQQWADSLAATSCANPHHRSGAELGQKDYGENLAAFFGPTSSSTAEEAVNGWAAEDACWTYGTIAGTEKCNEACYSNLNSDGCGHYTQIVWRASTQVGCGMSTCQSGGLKTDIWICNYSPAGNLIGETPY
;
A
#
# COMPACT_ATOMS: atom_id res chain seq x y z
N THR A 1 -10.02 6.68 -16.71
CA THR A 1 -11.12 5.73 -16.59
C THR A 1 -12.43 6.32 -17.13
N GLN A 2 -13.31 5.50 -17.66
CA GLN A 2 -14.63 5.91 -18.12
C GLN A 2 -15.69 4.92 -17.62
N PRO A 3 -16.59 5.30 -16.70
CA PRO A 3 -16.70 6.60 -16.04
C PRO A 3 -15.57 6.88 -15.05
N PRO A 4 -15.36 8.13 -14.61
CA PRO A 4 -14.37 8.48 -13.60
C PRO A 4 -14.52 7.65 -12.34
N LEU A 5 -13.40 7.38 -11.64
CA LEU A 5 -13.44 6.70 -10.35
C LEU A 5 -14.03 7.63 -9.29
N PRO A 6 -14.92 7.12 -8.42
CA PRO A 6 -15.37 7.90 -7.27
C PRO A 6 -14.20 8.11 -6.30
N PRO A 7 -14.16 9.26 -5.58
CA PRO A 7 -13.14 9.48 -4.57
C PRO A 7 -13.34 8.52 -3.39
N LEU A 8 -12.22 8.08 -2.80
CA LEU A 8 -12.23 7.29 -1.56
C LEU A 8 -12.67 8.18 -0.38
N THR A 9 -13.47 7.61 0.52
CA THR A 9 -13.89 8.26 1.76
C THR A 9 -12.97 7.85 2.91
N TRP A 10 -12.54 8.80 3.74
CA TRP A 10 -11.73 8.49 4.91
C TRP A 10 -12.51 7.68 5.94
N SER A 11 -11.91 6.59 6.44
CA SER A 11 -12.47 5.71 7.47
C SER A 11 -11.60 5.70 8.72
N PRO A 12 -12.08 6.25 9.86
CA PRO A 12 -11.35 6.16 11.13
C PRO A 12 -11.10 4.72 11.58
N THR A 13 -11.99 3.80 11.24
CA THR A 13 -11.82 2.36 11.55
C THR A 13 -10.64 1.77 10.80
N LEU A 14 -10.52 2.06 9.51
CA LEU A 14 -9.37 1.61 8.71
C LEU A 14 -8.08 2.31 9.16
N ALA A 15 -8.15 3.58 9.51
CA ALA A 15 -6.99 4.32 10.04
C ALA A 15 -6.47 3.70 11.36
N ALA A 16 -7.37 3.36 12.28
CA ALA A 16 -6.99 2.68 13.52
C ALA A 16 -6.39 1.29 13.26
N TYR A 17 -6.95 0.56 12.30
CA TYR A 17 -6.43 -0.76 11.88
C TYR A 17 -5.04 -0.63 11.25
N ALA A 18 -4.83 0.34 10.37
CA ALA A 18 -3.53 0.64 9.76
C ALA A 18 -2.49 1.06 10.81
N GLN A 19 -2.87 1.96 11.74
CA GLN A 19 -1.99 2.43 12.80
C GLN A 19 -1.52 1.30 13.70
N GLN A 20 -2.42 0.40 14.08
CA GLN A 20 -2.06 -0.77 14.90
C GLN A 20 -0.98 -1.62 14.24
N TRP A 21 -1.04 -1.79 12.92
CA TRP A 21 -0.04 -2.57 12.20
C TRP A 21 1.29 -1.83 12.07
N ALA A 22 1.26 -0.54 11.76
CA ALA A 22 2.46 0.30 11.73
C ALA A 22 3.19 0.27 13.08
N ASP A 23 2.47 0.39 14.20
CA ASP A 23 3.03 0.32 15.54
C ASP A 23 3.62 -1.06 15.85
N SER A 24 2.96 -2.13 15.44
CA SER A 24 3.44 -3.50 15.60
C SER A 24 4.74 -3.71 14.83
N LEU A 25 4.81 -3.28 13.57
CA LEU A 25 6.02 -3.37 12.75
C LEU A 25 7.17 -2.54 13.33
N ALA A 26 6.88 -1.35 13.81
CA ALA A 26 7.89 -0.50 14.47
C ALA A 26 8.49 -1.18 15.71
N ALA A 27 7.68 -1.92 16.46
CA ALA A 27 8.11 -2.61 17.67
C ALA A 27 8.86 -3.93 17.38
N THR A 28 8.49 -4.67 16.33
CA THR A 28 8.94 -6.06 16.13
C THR A 28 9.73 -6.29 14.85
N SER A 29 9.55 -5.47 13.83
CA SER A 29 10.04 -5.71 12.47
C SER A 29 10.57 -4.45 11.78
N CYS A 30 11.15 -3.53 12.55
CA CYS A 30 11.64 -2.22 12.08
C CYS A 30 12.58 -2.31 10.87
N ALA A 31 13.45 -3.32 10.84
CA ALA A 31 14.41 -3.52 9.75
C ALA A 31 13.80 -4.22 8.51
N ASN A 32 12.62 -4.81 8.65
CA ASN A 32 11.95 -5.56 7.59
C ASN A 32 10.43 -5.44 7.69
N PRO A 33 9.86 -4.25 7.48
CA PRO A 33 8.41 -4.07 7.43
C PRO A 33 7.78 -4.93 6.32
N HIS A 34 6.63 -5.52 6.61
CA HIS A 34 5.92 -6.41 5.71
C HIS A 34 4.40 -6.27 5.83
N HIS A 35 3.69 -6.71 4.81
CA HIS A 35 2.22 -6.75 4.82
C HIS A 35 1.68 -7.71 5.87
N ARG A 36 0.50 -7.40 6.41
CA ARG A 36 -0.23 -8.35 7.26
C ARG A 36 -0.51 -9.65 6.50
N SER A 37 -0.40 -10.76 7.20
CA SER A 37 -0.67 -12.08 6.65
C SER A 37 -1.25 -13.03 7.69
N GLY A 38 -1.96 -14.06 7.24
CA GLY A 38 -2.47 -15.12 8.12
C GLY A 38 -3.24 -14.60 9.34
N ALA A 39 -2.81 -14.98 10.54
CA ALA A 39 -3.47 -14.61 11.80
C ALA A 39 -3.44 -13.10 12.11
N GLU A 40 -2.48 -12.37 11.52
CA GLU A 40 -2.33 -10.92 11.72
C GLU A 40 -3.47 -10.11 11.12
N LEU A 41 -4.17 -10.67 10.11
CA LEU A 41 -5.34 -10.05 9.47
C LEU A 41 -6.53 -9.91 10.43
N GLY A 42 -6.58 -10.71 11.52
CA GLY A 42 -7.67 -10.63 12.51
C GLY A 42 -9.05 -10.86 11.91
N GLN A 43 -9.16 -11.74 10.90
CA GLN A 43 -10.39 -12.04 10.14
C GLN A 43 -10.92 -10.82 9.35
N LYS A 44 -10.09 -9.86 9.04
CA LYS A 44 -10.43 -8.71 8.18
C LYS A 44 -9.91 -8.96 6.77
N ASP A 45 -10.75 -8.64 5.80
CA ASP A 45 -10.43 -8.70 4.38
C ASP A 45 -10.34 -7.27 3.83
N TYR A 46 -9.27 -6.58 4.21
CA TYR A 46 -8.96 -5.24 3.74
C TYR A 46 -7.80 -5.29 2.76
N GLY A 47 -7.85 -4.45 1.73
CA GLY A 47 -6.67 -4.16 0.92
C GLY A 47 -5.63 -3.40 1.74
N GLU A 48 -4.36 -3.49 1.37
CA GLU A 48 -3.27 -2.83 2.08
C GLU A 48 -2.20 -2.36 1.12
N ASN A 49 -1.77 -1.10 1.31
CA ASN A 49 -0.52 -0.59 0.76
C ASN A 49 0.44 -0.30 1.90
N LEU A 50 1.71 -0.63 1.71
CA LEU A 50 2.80 -0.39 2.64
C LEU A 50 3.93 0.37 1.95
N ALA A 51 4.49 1.36 2.63
CA ALA A 51 5.76 1.99 2.25
C ALA A 51 6.68 2.10 3.47
N ALA A 52 7.97 1.84 3.26
CA ALA A 52 8.99 2.01 4.28
C ALA A 52 10.13 2.88 3.74
N PHE A 53 10.45 3.94 4.46
CA PHE A 53 11.50 4.88 4.13
C PHE A 53 12.64 4.74 5.13
N PHE A 54 13.83 4.39 4.65
CA PHE A 54 15.01 4.14 5.46
C PHE A 54 16.02 5.26 5.27
N GLY A 55 16.60 5.74 6.36
CA GLY A 55 17.66 6.73 6.29
C GLY A 55 18.18 7.12 7.67
N PRO A 56 19.35 7.79 7.76
CA PRO A 56 19.91 8.24 9.04
C PRO A 56 19.00 9.28 9.72
N THR A 57 18.25 10.04 8.95
CA THR A 57 17.34 11.11 9.40
C THR A 57 16.02 11.08 8.63
N SER A 58 15.50 9.88 8.33
CA SER A 58 14.27 9.76 7.54
C SER A 58 13.15 10.61 8.14
N SER A 59 12.49 11.40 7.29
CA SER A 59 11.34 12.22 7.61
C SER A 59 10.44 12.26 6.39
N SER A 60 9.74 11.16 6.17
CA SER A 60 8.83 10.99 5.04
C SER A 60 7.45 11.56 5.33
N THR A 61 6.71 11.84 4.28
CA THR A 61 5.34 12.35 4.34
C THR A 61 4.35 11.33 3.78
N ALA A 62 3.08 11.46 4.14
CA ALA A 62 2.01 10.67 3.55
C ALA A 62 1.92 10.86 2.02
N GLU A 63 2.19 12.08 1.55
CA GLU A 63 2.21 12.42 0.14
C GLU A 63 3.30 11.64 -0.60
N GLU A 64 4.50 11.51 -0.03
CA GLU A 64 5.59 10.73 -0.63
C GLU A 64 5.23 9.25 -0.74
N ALA A 65 4.59 8.68 0.29
CA ALA A 65 4.13 7.29 0.26
C ALA A 65 3.09 7.07 -0.86
N VAL A 66 2.06 7.92 -0.91
CA VAL A 66 0.99 7.81 -1.91
C VAL A 66 1.52 8.06 -3.33
N ASN A 67 2.39 9.04 -3.51
CA ASN A 67 3.00 9.33 -4.82
C ASN A 67 3.90 8.18 -5.28
N GLY A 68 4.63 7.53 -4.35
CA GLY A 68 5.42 6.34 -4.66
C GLY A 68 4.55 5.20 -5.19
N TRP A 69 3.44 4.92 -4.54
CA TRP A 69 2.48 3.91 -5.00
C TRP A 69 1.80 4.30 -6.32
N ALA A 70 1.43 5.56 -6.49
CA ALA A 70 0.79 6.04 -7.70
C ALA A 70 1.73 6.02 -8.92
N ALA A 71 3.04 6.21 -8.71
CA ALA A 71 4.05 6.21 -9.77
C ALA A 71 4.15 4.85 -10.51
N GLU A 72 3.67 3.76 -9.92
CA GLU A 72 3.58 2.44 -10.57
C GLU A 72 2.66 2.45 -11.81
N ASP A 73 1.78 3.46 -11.95
CA ASP A 73 0.95 3.67 -13.15
C ASP A 73 1.79 3.66 -14.44
N ALA A 74 2.97 4.26 -14.41
CA ALA A 74 3.88 4.29 -15.55
C ALA A 74 4.37 2.89 -15.99
N CYS A 75 4.29 1.91 -15.10
CA CYS A 75 4.78 0.55 -15.30
C CYS A 75 3.66 -0.45 -15.60
N TRP A 76 2.41 -0.04 -15.44
CA TRP A 76 1.26 -0.93 -15.52
C TRP A 76 0.52 -0.85 -16.85
N THR A 77 0.12 -2.00 -17.35
CA THR A 77 -0.77 -2.13 -18.52
C THR A 77 -2.08 -2.75 -18.10
N TYR A 78 -3.18 -2.07 -18.41
CA TYR A 78 -4.54 -2.48 -18.06
C TYR A 78 -4.84 -3.93 -18.46
N GLY A 79 -5.46 -4.67 -17.54
CA GLY A 79 -5.88 -6.04 -17.71
C GLY A 79 -6.46 -6.62 -16.42
N THR A 80 -6.85 -7.88 -16.48
CA THR A 80 -7.31 -8.63 -15.30
C THR A 80 -6.12 -9.01 -14.42
N ILE A 81 -6.25 -8.78 -13.12
CA ILE A 81 -5.20 -9.12 -12.15
C ILE A 81 -4.81 -10.60 -12.26
N ALA A 82 -3.50 -10.87 -12.32
CA ALA A 82 -2.91 -12.20 -12.56
C ALA A 82 -3.39 -12.88 -13.85
N GLY A 83 -3.76 -12.10 -14.85
CA GLY A 83 -4.24 -12.58 -16.15
C GLY A 83 -3.66 -11.80 -17.32
N THR A 84 -4.38 -10.82 -17.81
CA THR A 84 -3.99 -10.02 -18.98
C THR A 84 -3.23 -8.74 -18.64
N GLU A 85 -3.22 -8.34 -17.37
CA GLU A 85 -2.42 -7.21 -16.91
C GLU A 85 -0.93 -7.50 -17.08
N LYS A 86 -0.17 -6.44 -17.25
CA LYS A 86 1.29 -6.51 -17.28
C LYS A 86 1.86 -5.40 -16.41
N CYS A 87 2.74 -5.79 -15.52
CA CYS A 87 3.57 -4.89 -14.76
C CYS A 87 5.02 -5.03 -15.24
N ASN A 88 5.60 -3.96 -15.77
CA ASN A 88 6.94 -3.98 -16.34
C ASN A 88 7.99 -3.98 -15.22
N GLU A 89 8.65 -5.14 -15.01
CA GLU A 89 9.64 -5.33 -13.95
C GLU A 89 10.81 -4.34 -14.04
N ALA A 90 11.34 -4.08 -15.22
CA ALA A 90 12.43 -3.13 -15.39
C ALA A 90 12.02 -1.70 -15.02
N CYS A 91 10.72 -1.39 -15.10
CA CYS A 91 10.16 -0.09 -14.74
C CYS A 91 9.93 0.00 -13.22
N TYR A 92 9.16 -0.91 -12.62
CA TYR A 92 8.83 -0.79 -11.20
C TYR A 92 10.04 -1.03 -10.27
N SER A 93 11.02 -1.81 -10.70
CA SER A 93 12.28 -1.96 -9.94
C SER A 93 13.04 -0.64 -9.79
N ASN A 94 12.93 0.26 -10.76
CA ASN A 94 13.50 1.62 -10.66
C ASN A 94 12.74 2.51 -9.66
N LEU A 95 11.52 2.13 -9.29
CA LEU A 95 10.69 2.82 -8.29
C LEU A 95 10.86 2.23 -6.87
N ASN A 96 11.76 1.26 -6.70
CA ASN A 96 11.91 0.48 -5.47
C ASN A 96 10.58 -0.17 -5.01
N SER A 97 9.83 -0.69 -5.98
CA SER A 97 8.55 -1.37 -5.77
C SER A 97 8.65 -2.85 -6.15
N ASP A 98 7.78 -3.68 -5.59
CA ASP A 98 7.70 -5.11 -5.87
C ASP A 98 6.62 -5.48 -6.91
N GLY A 99 6.14 -4.49 -7.65
CA GLY A 99 5.11 -4.67 -8.66
C GLY A 99 4.24 -3.44 -8.84
N CYS A 100 3.05 -3.61 -9.41
CA CYS A 100 2.07 -2.55 -9.64
C CYS A 100 0.85 -2.66 -8.70
N GLY A 101 0.94 -3.48 -7.66
CA GLY A 101 -0.17 -3.78 -6.75
C GLY A 101 -0.62 -2.58 -5.92
N HIS A 102 0.28 -1.66 -5.60
CA HIS A 102 -0.08 -0.45 -4.87
C HIS A 102 -0.94 0.48 -5.72
N TYR A 103 -0.52 0.71 -6.97
CA TYR A 103 -1.30 1.52 -7.92
C TYR A 103 -2.67 0.91 -8.16
N THR A 104 -2.74 -0.38 -8.50
CA THR A 104 -4.02 -1.04 -8.81
C THR A 104 -4.98 -1.05 -7.62
N GLN A 105 -4.49 -1.13 -6.39
CA GLN A 105 -5.30 -0.97 -5.19
C GLN A 105 -5.86 0.45 -5.05
N ILE A 106 -5.05 1.50 -5.30
CA ILE A 106 -5.50 2.90 -5.22
C ILE A 106 -6.65 3.17 -6.20
N VAL A 107 -6.56 2.61 -7.40
CA VAL A 107 -7.54 2.84 -8.47
C VAL A 107 -8.62 1.73 -8.54
N TRP A 108 -8.72 0.89 -7.51
CA TRP A 108 -9.73 -0.17 -7.47
C TRP A 108 -11.13 0.39 -7.31
N ARG A 109 -11.94 0.29 -8.36
CA ARG A 109 -13.28 0.91 -8.43
C ARG A 109 -14.22 0.50 -7.30
N ALA A 110 -14.15 -0.75 -6.86
CA ALA A 110 -15.01 -1.27 -5.79
C ALA A 110 -14.56 -0.85 -4.39
N SER A 111 -13.30 -0.40 -4.21
CA SER A 111 -12.85 0.19 -2.95
C SER A 111 -13.49 1.57 -2.79
N THR A 112 -14.11 1.81 -1.65
CA THR A 112 -14.84 3.07 -1.37
C THR A 112 -14.30 3.82 -0.16
N GLN A 113 -13.50 3.14 0.67
CA GLN A 113 -12.95 3.69 1.90
C GLN A 113 -11.45 3.45 2.00
N VAL A 114 -10.76 4.39 2.64
CA VAL A 114 -9.34 4.30 2.97
C VAL A 114 -9.08 4.86 4.36
N GLY A 115 -8.12 4.27 5.06
CA GLY A 115 -7.59 4.83 6.30
C GLY A 115 -6.13 4.46 6.43
N CYS A 116 -5.31 5.40 6.88
CA CYS A 116 -3.86 5.23 6.94
C CYS A 116 -3.34 5.49 8.35
N GLY A 117 -2.20 4.87 8.66
CA GLY A 117 -1.43 5.10 9.86
C GLY A 117 0.07 5.09 9.56
N MET A 118 0.86 5.62 10.47
CA MET A 118 2.32 5.64 10.34
C MET A 118 2.98 5.43 11.70
N SER A 119 4.13 4.80 11.69
CA SER A 119 4.98 4.71 12.85
C SER A 119 6.45 4.83 12.47
N THR A 120 7.26 5.28 13.42
CA THR A 120 8.71 5.45 13.24
C THR A 120 9.46 4.56 14.21
N CYS A 121 10.54 3.97 13.74
CA CYS A 121 11.43 3.16 14.58
C CYS A 121 12.89 3.35 14.17
N GLN A 122 13.80 2.73 14.93
CA GLN A 122 15.23 2.72 14.63
C GLN A 122 15.78 1.30 14.72
N SER A 123 16.60 0.92 13.74
CA SER A 123 17.32 -0.34 13.72
C SER A 123 18.65 -0.18 12.99
N GLY A 124 19.74 -0.67 13.58
CA GLY A 124 21.06 -0.66 12.95
C GLY A 124 21.58 0.75 12.59
N GLY A 125 21.18 1.79 13.34
CA GLY A 125 21.56 3.18 13.07
C GLY A 125 20.73 3.88 11.98
N LEU A 126 19.76 3.20 11.41
CA LEU A 126 18.80 3.77 10.45
C LEU A 126 17.48 4.05 11.15
N LYS A 127 16.90 5.20 10.84
CA LYS A 127 15.51 5.52 11.13
C LYS A 127 14.63 4.99 10.00
N THR A 128 13.51 4.38 10.36
CA THR A 128 12.53 3.86 9.40
C THR A 128 11.17 4.49 9.67
N ASP A 129 10.59 5.13 8.67
CA ASP A 129 9.20 5.57 8.69
C ASP A 129 8.36 4.54 7.93
N ILE A 130 7.35 3.97 8.60
CA ILE A 130 6.48 2.91 8.06
C ILE A 130 5.09 3.50 7.86
N TRP A 131 4.63 3.52 6.62
CA TRP A 131 3.30 3.99 6.20
C TRP A 131 2.43 2.81 5.79
N ILE A 132 1.24 2.73 6.35
CA ILE A 132 0.24 1.71 6.03
C ILE A 132 -1.06 2.41 5.64
N CYS A 133 -1.65 2.02 4.51
CA CYS A 133 -3.02 2.38 4.16
C CYS A 133 -3.83 1.12 3.92
N ASN A 134 -4.99 1.03 4.55
CA ASN A 134 -5.95 -0.07 4.32
C ASN A 134 -7.17 0.43 3.57
N TYR A 135 -7.74 -0.44 2.75
CA TYR A 135 -8.84 -0.15 1.84
C TYR A 135 -10.00 -1.10 2.07
N SER A 136 -11.24 -0.61 1.91
CA SER A 136 -12.43 -1.44 2.01
C SER A 136 -13.47 -1.03 0.95
N PRO A 137 -14.07 -2.02 0.24
CA PRO A 137 -13.60 -3.42 0.11
C PRO A 137 -12.17 -3.55 -0.38
N ALA A 138 -11.55 -4.72 -0.18
CA ALA A 138 -10.22 -5.02 -0.73
C ALA A 138 -10.23 -4.97 -2.26
N GLY A 139 -9.11 -4.50 -2.83
CA GLY A 139 -8.86 -4.56 -4.27
C GLY A 139 -7.97 -5.74 -4.66
N ASN A 140 -7.44 -5.68 -5.86
CA ASN A 140 -6.51 -6.66 -6.41
C ASN A 140 -7.05 -8.10 -6.42
N LEU A 141 -8.35 -8.26 -6.71
CA LEU A 141 -8.99 -9.56 -6.80
C LEU A 141 -8.57 -10.27 -8.09
N ILE A 142 -8.06 -11.50 -7.95
CA ILE A 142 -7.58 -12.30 -9.08
C ILE A 142 -8.73 -12.52 -10.09
N GLY A 143 -8.47 -12.24 -11.35
CA GLY A 143 -9.43 -12.37 -12.44
C GLY A 143 -10.31 -11.14 -12.65
N GLU A 144 -10.22 -10.11 -11.80
CA GLU A 144 -10.94 -8.85 -11.96
C GLU A 144 -10.03 -7.73 -12.47
N THR A 145 -10.63 -6.65 -12.95
CA THR A 145 -9.92 -5.44 -13.38
C THR A 145 -10.08 -4.33 -12.34
N PRO A 146 -9.09 -3.43 -12.18
CA PRO A 146 -9.21 -2.32 -11.21
C PRO A 146 -10.35 -1.36 -11.55
N TYR A 147 -10.61 -1.13 -12.85
CA TYR A 147 -11.66 -0.21 -13.33
C TYR A 147 -12.13 -0.55 -14.72
#